data_b8bef0630850aab3848dd9a9e246888e
#
_entry.id   b8bef0630850aab3848dd9a9e246888e
#
_cell.length_a   1.000
_cell.length_b   1.000
_cell.length_c   1.000
_cell.angle_alpha   90.00
_cell.angle_beta   90.00
_cell.angle_gamma   90.00
#
_symmetry.space_group_name_H-M   'P 1'
#
loop_
_entity.id
_entity.type
_entity.pdbx_description
1 polymer ?
#
loop_
_entity_poly.entity_id
_entity_poly.type
_entity_poly.pdbx_seq_one_letter_code
_entity_poly.pdbx_strand_id
1 'polypeptide(L)' 'MAEVLFEYVRQGACVKVTAIDTETQTEAVVVVPVGLSEKDMQTKALQKLVYLLKKKETE' A
#
# COMPACT_ATOMS: atom_id res chain seq x y z
N MET A 1 1.82 -3.02 13.75
CA MET A 1 0.98 -3.71 12.75
C MET A 1 1.10 -5.21 12.93
N ALA A 2 -0.02 -5.88 13.11
CA ALA A 2 -0.02 -7.35 13.23
C ALA A 2 0.10 -8.01 11.86
N GLU A 3 -0.58 -7.48 10.86
CA GLU A 3 -0.59 -8.07 9.54
C GLU A 3 -0.95 -7.03 8.49
N VAL A 4 -0.26 -7.07 7.35
CA VAL A 4 -0.58 -6.21 6.22
C VAL A 4 -0.88 -7.09 5.02
N LEU A 5 -2.03 -6.86 4.39
CA LEU A 5 -2.42 -7.54 3.17
C LEU A 5 -2.15 -6.62 1.99
N PHE A 6 -1.78 -7.22 0.86
CA PHE A 6 -1.52 -6.47 -0.38
C PHE A 6 -2.44 -6.97 -1.47
N GLU A 7 -2.99 -6.03 -2.22
CA GLU A 7 -3.87 -6.34 -3.34
C GLU A 7 -3.35 -5.61 -4.57
N TYR A 8 -3.35 -6.29 -5.71
CA TYR A 8 -2.79 -5.75 -6.96
C TYR A 8 -3.87 -5.81 -8.03
N VAL A 9 -4.13 -4.68 -8.67
CA VAL A 9 -5.07 -4.62 -9.78
C VAL A 9 -4.40 -3.90 -10.95
N ARG A 10 -4.19 -4.62 -12.05
CA ARG A 10 -3.58 -4.03 -13.23
C ARG A 10 -4.61 -3.21 -13.99
N GLN A 11 -4.22 -1.99 -14.36
CA GLN A 11 -5.06 -1.09 -15.14
C GLN A 11 -4.19 -0.51 -16.26
N GLY A 12 -4.24 -1.12 -17.44
CA GLY A 12 -3.43 -0.68 -18.56
C GLY A 12 -1.95 -0.80 -18.28
N ALA A 13 -1.23 0.31 -18.36
CA ALA A 13 0.21 0.35 -18.13
C ALA A 13 0.58 0.56 -16.65
N CYS A 14 -0.41 0.58 -15.77
CA CYS A 14 -0.19 0.82 -14.34
C CYS A 14 -0.76 -0.31 -13.50
N VAL A 15 -0.27 -0.42 -12.26
CA VAL A 15 -0.80 -1.35 -11.27
C VAL A 15 -1.24 -0.55 -10.06
N LYS A 16 -2.48 -0.76 -9.65
CA LYS A 16 -3.00 -0.20 -8.42
C LYS A 16 -2.66 -1.17 -7.29
N VAL A 17 -1.87 -0.73 -6.34
CA VAL A 17 -1.44 -1.55 -5.21
C VAL A 17 -2.09 -1.02 -3.94
N THR A 18 -2.78 -1.89 -3.23
CA THR A 18 -3.43 -1.52 -1.97
C THR A 18 -2.76 -2.29 -0.84
N ALA A 19 -2.32 -1.57 0.19
CA ALA A 19 -1.81 -2.17 1.42
C ALA A 19 -2.85 -1.95 2.51
N ILE A 20 -3.24 -3.01 3.18
CA ILE A 20 -4.31 -2.96 4.19
C ILE A 20 -3.74 -3.44 5.52
N ASP A 21 -3.80 -2.55 6.53
CA ASP A 21 -3.48 -2.95 7.90
C ASP A 21 -4.75 -3.56 8.51
N THR A 22 -4.70 -4.84 8.81
CA THR A 22 -5.88 -5.56 9.29
C THR A 22 -6.27 -5.17 10.70
N GLU A 23 -5.33 -4.65 11.48
CA GLU A 23 -5.62 -4.27 12.86
C GLU A 23 -6.44 -2.98 12.95
N THR A 24 -6.07 -1.96 12.18
CA THR A 24 -6.77 -0.67 12.19
C THR A 24 -7.73 -0.52 11.02
N GLN A 25 -7.69 -1.45 10.06
CA GLN A 25 -8.45 -1.38 8.82
C GLN A 25 -8.10 -0.16 7.98
N THR A 26 -6.87 0.32 8.13
CA THR A 26 -6.38 1.44 7.33
C THR A 26 -5.86 0.92 5.99
N GLU A 27 -6.23 1.59 4.91
CA GLU A 27 -5.81 1.22 3.57
C GLU A 27 -5.00 2.32 2.95
N ALA A 28 -3.93 1.94 2.26
CA ALA A 28 -3.12 2.86 1.46
C ALA A 28 -3.09 2.36 0.03
N VAL A 29 -3.41 3.25 -0.90
CA VAL A 29 -3.46 2.92 -2.32
C VAL A 29 -2.39 3.72 -3.05
N VAL A 30 -1.57 3.03 -3.85
CA VAL A 30 -0.60 3.68 -4.74
C VAL A 30 -0.78 3.13 -6.14
N VAL A 31 -0.47 3.96 -7.14
CA VAL A 31 -0.50 3.54 -8.54
C VAL A 31 0.93 3.62 -9.05
N VAL A 32 1.42 2.51 -9.58
CA VAL A 32 2.81 2.40 -10.02
C VAL A 32 2.87 1.86 -11.45
N PRO A 33 3.98 2.11 -12.17
CA PRO A 33 4.15 1.52 -13.51
C PRO A 33 4.20 -0.01 -13.44
N VAL A 34 3.69 -0.66 -14.48
CA VAL A 34 3.63 -2.11 -14.54
C VAL A 34 4.99 -2.79 -14.54
N GLY A 35 6.06 -2.06 -14.82
CA GLY A 35 7.42 -2.63 -14.86
C GLY A 35 8.10 -2.81 -13.50
N LEU A 36 7.51 -2.33 -12.40
CA LEU A 36 8.12 -2.48 -11.09
C LEU A 36 8.03 -3.91 -10.59
N SER A 37 9.03 -4.33 -9.81
CA SER A 37 9.00 -5.63 -9.16
C SER A 37 7.93 -5.64 -8.07
N GLU A 38 7.48 -6.84 -7.69
CA GLU A 38 6.50 -6.98 -6.62
C GLU A 38 7.03 -6.41 -5.32
N LYS A 39 8.31 -6.64 -5.02
CA LYS A 39 8.93 -6.09 -3.82
C LYS A 39 8.87 -4.57 -3.80
N ASP A 40 9.17 -3.93 -4.93
CA ASP A 40 9.14 -2.47 -5.02
C ASP A 40 7.70 -1.95 -4.89
N MET A 41 6.74 -2.65 -5.45
CA MET A 41 5.34 -2.29 -5.32
C MET A 41 4.90 -2.33 -3.85
N GLN A 42 5.27 -3.40 -3.14
CA GLN A 42 4.95 -3.54 -1.73
C GLN A 42 5.62 -2.46 -0.90
N THR A 43 6.88 -2.16 -1.18
CA THR A 43 7.62 -1.13 -0.45
C THR A 43 6.92 0.23 -0.57
N LYS A 44 6.53 0.60 -1.78
CA LYS A 44 5.87 1.89 -1.99
C LYS A 44 4.52 1.96 -1.28
N ALA A 45 3.74 0.91 -1.37
CA ALA A 45 2.43 0.87 -0.72
C ALA A 45 2.58 0.88 0.81
N LEU A 46 3.56 0.15 1.32
CA LEU A 46 3.81 0.08 2.75
C LEU A 46 4.29 1.43 3.31
N GLN A 47 5.13 2.14 2.57
CA GLN A 47 5.58 3.47 2.98
C GLN A 47 4.40 4.41 3.15
N LYS A 48 3.46 4.37 2.22
CA LYS A 48 2.27 5.21 2.32
C LYS A 48 1.39 4.79 3.50
N LEU A 49 1.26 3.47 3.72
CA LEU A 49 0.47 2.97 4.83
C LEU A 49 1.05 3.42 6.17
N VAL A 50 2.37 3.30 6.33
CA VAL A 50 3.05 3.75 7.55
C VAL A 50 2.83 5.24 7.78
N TYR A 51 2.92 6.02 6.71
CA TYR A 51 2.67 7.46 6.79
C TYR A 51 1.25 7.74 7.31
N LEU A 52 0.25 7.04 6.77
CA LEU A 52 -1.13 7.24 7.18
C LEU A 52 -1.37 6.82 8.63
N LEU A 53 -0.73 5.74 9.06
CA LEU A 53 -0.84 5.28 10.44
C LEU A 53 -0.23 6.29 11.42
N LYS A 54 0.93 6.84 11.07
CA LYS A 54 1.57 7.86 11.90
C LYS A 54 0.75 9.14 11.96
N LYS A 55 0.16 9.51 10.84
CA LYS A 55 -0.69 10.70 10.79
C LYS A 55 -1.89 10.56 11.72
N LYS A 56 -2.48 9.36 11.77
CA LYS A 56 -3.60 9.11 12.69
C LYS A 56 -3.19 9.24 14.15
N GLU A 57 -1.99 8.79 14.49
CA GLU A 57 -1.49 8.86 15.86
C GLU A 57 -1.26 10.29 16.32
N THR A 58 -0.93 11.18 15.41
CA THR A 58 -0.60 12.57 15.77
C THR A 58 -1.81 13.49 15.74
N GLU A 59 -2.93 13.01 15.29
CA GLU A 59 -4.18 13.75 15.34
C GLU A 59 -4.91 13.45 16.66
#